data_7afb4b0ff97c09466db97df4fe82a9e0
#
_entry.id   7afb4b0ff97c09466db97df4fe82a9e0
#
_cell.length_a   1.000
_cell.length_b   1.000
_cell.length_c   1.000
_cell.angle_alpha   90.00
_cell.angle_beta   90.00
_cell.angle_gamma   90.00
#
_symmetry.space_group_name_H-M   'P 1'
#
loop_
_entity.id
_entity.type
_entity.pdbx_description
1 polymer ?
#
loop_
_entity_poly.entity_id
_entity_poly.type
_entity_poly.pdbx_seq_one_letter_code
_entity_poly.pdbx_strand_id
1 'polypeptide(L)' 'NRALLTLEEAGAYTGIGVHKLRNMCDQEGCKFVIWVGAKRMIKRKQLDEFLDNTYSL' A
#
# COMPACT_ATOMS: atom_id res chain seq x y z
N ASN A 1 -12.27 2.91 9.76
CA ASN A 1 -11.84 2.76 8.37
C ASN A 1 -11.25 4.02 7.83
N ARG A 2 -9.95 4.06 7.72
CA ARG A 2 -9.26 5.21 7.18
C ARG A 2 -9.03 5.06 5.69
N ALA A 3 -9.12 6.18 4.97
CA ALA A 3 -8.82 6.19 3.54
C ALA A 3 -7.32 5.97 3.29
N LEU A 4 -6.48 6.50 4.17
CA LEU A 4 -5.03 6.43 4.04
C LEU A 4 -4.42 5.67 5.21
N LEU A 5 -3.44 4.82 4.92
CA LEU A 5 -2.74 4.01 5.91
C LEU A 5 -1.24 4.29 5.83
N THR A 6 -0.58 4.24 6.98
CA THR A 6 0.89 4.18 6.97
C THR A 6 1.30 2.80 6.46
N LEU A 7 2.60 2.63 6.17
CA LEU A 7 3.11 1.30 5.77
C LEU A 7 2.87 0.28 6.87
N GLU A 8 3.08 0.68 8.13
CA GLU A 8 2.87 -0.23 9.26
C GLU A 8 1.42 -0.62 9.40
N GLU A 9 0.52 0.35 9.24
CA GLU A 9 -0.91 0.07 9.29
C GLU A 9 -1.34 -0.85 8.16
N ALA A 10 -0.81 -0.61 6.96
CA ALA A 10 -1.12 -1.45 5.81
C ALA A 10 -0.57 -2.86 6.01
N GLY A 11 0.59 -2.99 6.64
CA GLY A 11 1.14 -4.29 6.97
C GLY A 11 0.24 -5.08 7.92
N ALA A 12 -0.25 -4.42 8.97
CA ALA A 12 -1.16 -5.04 9.91
C ALA A 12 -2.48 -5.41 9.23
N TYR A 13 -2.96 -4.54 8.35
CA TYR A 13 -4.23 -4.73 7.64
C TYR A 13 -4.18 -5.90 6.67
N THR A 14 -3.07 -6.01 5.91
CA THR A 14 -2.98 -6.99 4.83
C THR A 14 -2.24 -8.27 5.21
N GLY A 15 -1.41 -8.21 6.25
CA GLY A 15 -0.52 -9.31 6.56
C GLY A 15 0.75 -9.33 5.73
N ILE A 16 0.93 -8.34 4.85
CA ILE A 16 2.15 -8.24 4.02
C ILE A 16 3.21 -7.50 4.81
N GLY A 17 4.46 -7.98 4.75
CA GLY A 17 5.56 -7.33 5.46
C GLY A 17 5.80 -5.92 4.96
N VAL A 18 6.27 -5.05 5.87
CA VAL A 18 6.48 -3.63 5.56
C VAL A 18 7.50 -3.44 4.45
N HIS A 19 8.57 -4.25 4.45
CA HIS A 19 9.59 -4.14 3.41
C HIS A 19 9.02 -4.47 2.04
N LYS A 20 8.17 -5.50 1.98
CA LYS A 20 7.51 -5.86 0.72
C LYS A 20 6.59 -4.74 0.24
N LEU A 21 5.82 -4.17 1.18
CA LEU A 21 4.93 -3.06 0.84
C LEU A 21 5.72 -1.86 0.34
N ARG A 22 6.86 -1.55 0.97
CA ARG A 22 7.70 -0.44 0.51
C ARG A 22 8.17 -0.69 -0.92
N ASN A 23 8.62 -1.90 -1.21
CA ASN A 23 9.06 -2.24 -2.56
C ASN A 23 7.93 -2.10 -3.57
N MET A 24 6.72 -2.51 -3.18
CA MET A 24 5.56 -2.36 -4.05
C MET A 24 5.25 -0.89 -4.33
N CYS A 25 5.38 -0.04 -3.31
CA CYS A 25 5.17 1.40 -3.48
C CYS A 25 6.19 2.03 -4.43
N ASP A 26 7.39 1.46 -4.48
CA ASP A 26 8.47 2.01 -5.30
C ASP A 26 8.38 1.57 -6.76
N GLN A 27 7.47 0.64 -7.08
CA GLN A 27 7.30 0.18 -8.45
C GLN A 27 6.70 1.30 -9.29
N GLU A 28 7.23 1.46 -10.51
CA GLU A 28 6.68 2.43 -11.44
C GLU A 28 5.22 2.07 -11.73
N GLY A 29 4.35 3.08 -11.67
CA GLY A 29 2.94 2.84 -11.93
C GLY A 29 2.14 2.35 -10.74
N CYS A 30 2.73 2.32 -9.54
CA CYS A 30 1.99 1.93 -8.34
C CYS A 30 0.80 2.87 -8.14
N LYS A 31 -0.39 2.31 -8.04
CA LYS A 31 -1.63 3.09 -8.00
C LYS A 31 -2.15 3.34 -6.60
N PHE A 32 -1.53 2.74 -5.59
CA PHE A 32 -2.04 2.88 -4.22
C PHE A 32 -1.13 3.71 -3.32
N VAL A 33 -0.01 4.21 -3.82
CA VAL A 33 0.87 5.05 -3.02
C VAL A 33 0.49 6.52 -3.21
N ILE A 34 0.60 7.29 -2.13
CA ILE A 34 0.39 8.73 -2.17
C ILE A 34 1.34 9.38 -1.18
N TRP A 35 1.89 10.52 -1.56
CA TRP A 35 2.76 11.30 -0.68
C TRP A 35 1.95 12.42 -0.05
N VAL A 36 1.97 12.46 1.28
CA VAL A 36 1.33 13.53 2.04
C VAL A 36 2.48 14.33 2.66
N GLY A 37 2.84 15.42 1.98
CA GLY A 37 4.08 16.11 2.31
C GLY A 37 5.25 15.19 2.02
N ALA A 38 6.11 14.96 3.00
CA ALA A 38 7.26 14.07 2.86
C ALA A 38 6.93 12.63 3.31
N LYS A 39 5.68 12.37 3.68
CA LYS A 39 5.31 11.08 4.25
C LYS A 39 4.62 10.22 3.20
N ARG A 40 5.12 9.01 3.02
CA ARG A 40 4.52 8.02 2.12
C ARG A 40 3.33 7.37 2.83
N MET A 41 2.18 7.38 2.16
CA MET A 41 0.96 6.76 2.68
C MET A 41 0.40 5.82 1.63
N ILE A 42 -0.50 4.96 2.05
CA ILE A 42 -1.13 4.00 1.15
C ILE A 42 -2.62 4.28 1.11
N LYS A 43 -3.15 4.38 -0.11
CA LYS A 43 -4.59 4.55 -0.36
C LYS A 43 -5.23 3.18 -0.17
N ARG A 44 -5.98 2.99 0.92
CA ARG A 44 -6.49 1.69 1.30
C ARG A 44 -7.36 1.06 0.21
N LYS A 45 -8.26 1.83 -0.37
CA LYS A 45 -9.18 1.31 -1.37
C LYS A 45 -8.46 0.80 -2.61
N GLN A 46 -7.47 1.57 -3.07
CA GLN A 46 -6.69 1.19 -4.24
C GLN A 46 -5.81 -0.02 -3.95
N LEU A 47 -5.30 -0.12 -2.72
CA LEU A 47 -4.56 -1.31 -2.32
C LEU A 47 -5.47 -2.55 -2.35
N ASP A 48 -6.68 -2.42 -1.83
CA ASP A 48 -7.67 -3.52 -1.88
C ASP A 48 -7.90 -3.96 -3.31
N GLU A 49 -8.09 -3.00 -4.22
CA GLU A 49 -8.34 -3.31 -5.64
C GLU A 49 -7.14 -4.01 -6.27
N PHE A 50 -5.94 -3.54 -5.95
CA PHE A 50 -4.72 -4.16 -6.45
C PHE A 50 -4.63 -5.61 -5.99
N LEU A 51 -4.89 -5.86 -4.72
CA LEU A 51 -4.80 -7.21 -4.17
C LEU A 51 -5.88 -8.12 -4.74
N ASP A 52 -7.07 -7.59 -5.00
CA ASP A 52 -8.16 -8.35 -5.60
C ASP A 52 -7.78 -8.87 -6.98
N ASN A 53 -6.89 -8.16 -7.67
CA ASN A 53 -6.51 -8.50 -9.04
C ASN A 53 -5.12 -9.14 -9.11
N THR A 54 -4.56 -9.52 -7.97
CA THR A 54 -3.20 -10.05 -7.90
C THR A 54 -3.23 -11.48 -7.38
N TYR A 55 -2.61 -12.39 -8.12
CA TYR A 55 -2.56 -13.79 -7.72
C TYR A 55 -1.41 -14.06 -6.74
N SER A 56 -0.27 -13.42 -6.98
CA SER A 56 0.90 -13.64 -6.12
C SER A 56 1.75 -12.37 -6.07
N LEU A 57 2.53 -12.27 -5.04
CA LEU A 57 3.41 -11.12 -4.85
C LEU A 57 4.87 -11.52 -4.91
#